data_cc5e43e622f6bb90b6ccd89cfaff30d4
#
_entry.id   cc5e43e622f6bb90b6ccd89cfaff30d4
#
_cell.length_a   1.000
_cell.length_b   1.000
_cell.length_c   1.000
_cell.angle_alpha   90.00
_cell.angle_beta   90.00
_cell.angle_gamma   90.00
#
_symmetry.space_group_name_H-M   'P 1'
#
loop_
_entity.id
_entity.type
_entity.pdbx_description
1 polymer ?
#
loop_
_entity_poly.entity_id
_entity_poly.type
_entity_poly.pdbx_seq_one_letter_code
_entity_poly.pdbx_strand_id
1 'polypeptide(L)'
;MASIKLKTVDTRAPKKLNKESTKKETQKLKFKIEELQNLLYAEGKHAMLVVLQGMDASGKDGTIRNVFGAANPMGCRVVAFKKPTELEMKHDFLWRVHSQVPEKGMIHIFNRSHYEDVLIQRVHNWVDAKTIKQRFAHINNFEKLLVENNTVVIKFYLHISKEEQLGRLQERMSDPAKMWKYNEQDLQEREEWDSYMKAYEDVFANCEEAATWQVIPADQNWYKEYLIAKRVVEELEALKMKFPGLKPANS
;
A
#
# COMPACT_ATOMS: atom_id res chain seq x y z
N MET A 1 -20.69 7.31 -2.92
CA MET A 1 -20.36 7.15 -1.48
C MET A 1 -20.00 8.50 -0.88
N ALA A 2 -20.11 8.71 0.44
CA ALA A 2 -19.69 9.96 1.06
C ALA A 2 -18.17 10.11 0.90
N SER A 3 -17.69 11.27 0.44
CA SER A 3 -16.28 11.59 0.29
C SER A 3 -15.57 11.46 1.65
N ILE A 4 -14.53 10.64 1.75
CA ILE A 4 -13.69 10.51 2.95
C ILE A 4 -13.03 11.87 3.21
N LYS A 5 -13.18 12.40 4.42
CA LYS A 5 -12.52 13.63 4.87
C LYS A 5 -11.46 13.27 5.91
N LEU A 6 -10.19 13.33 5.52
CA LEU A 6 -9.07 12.91 6.35
C LEU A 6 -9.00 13.64 7.70
N LYS A 7 -9.40 14.90 7.76
CA LYS A 7 -9.49 15.68 9.01
C LYS A 7 -10.42 15.08 10.06
N THR A 8 -11.38 14.23 9.65
CA THR A 8 -12.36 13.59 10.55
C THR A 8 -11.99 12.14 10.89
N VAL A 9 -10.93 11.61 10.32
CA VAL A 9 -10.46 10.24 10.56
C VAL A 9 -9.38 10.24 11.62
N ASP A 10 -9.55 9.40 12.65
CA ASP A 10 -8.56 9.25 13.70
C ASP A 10 -7.24 8.68 13.15
N THR A 11 -6.11 9.19 13.65
CA THR A 11 -4.76 8.71 13.33
C THR A 11 -4.25 7.68 14.33
N ARG A 12 -5.00 7.42 15.40
CA ARG A 12 -4.62 6.56 16.55
C ARG A 12 -5.66 5.46 16.79
N ALA A 13 -5.23 4.44 17.56
CA ALA A 13 -6.12 3.37 18.00
C ALA A 13 -7.21 3.90 18.96
N PRO A 14 -8.41 3.30 18.94
CA PRO A 14 -9.43 3.56 19.96
C PRO A 14 -8.89 3.32 21.38
N LYS A 15 -9.20 4.23 22.31
CA LYS A 15 -8.69 4.17 23.72
C LYS A 15 -9.00 2.84 24.42
N LYS A 16 -10.12 2.19 24.09
CA LYS A 16 -10.53 0.91 24.68
C LYS A 16 -9.76 -0.31 24.17
N LEU A 17 -8.97 -0.17 23.11
CA LEU A 17 -8.23 -1.30 22.53
C LEU A 17 -6.98 -1.59 23.33
N ASN A 18 -6.81 -2.85 23.74
CA ASN A 18 -5.64 -3.27 24.51
C ASN A 18 -4.47 -3.58 23.58
N LYS A 19 -3.36 -2.86 23.75
CA LYS A 19 -2.16 -2.96 22.91
C LYS A 19 -1.52 -4.35 22.93
N GLU A 20 -1.40 -4.97 24.09
CA GLU A 20 -0.67 -6.24 24.22
C GLU A 20 -1.47 -7.42 23.66
N SER A 21 -2.79 -7.46 23.88
CA SER A 21 -3.65 -8.47 23.24
C SER A 21 -3.69 -8.30 21.73
N THR A 22 -3.72 -7.06 21.23
CA THR A 22 -3.72 -6.75 19.79
C THR A 22 -2.39 -7.16 19.13
N LYS A 23 -1.25 -6.95 19.79
CA LYS A 23 0.04 -7.44 19.29
C LYS A 23 0.07 -8.97 19.19
N LYS A 24 -0.45 -9.67 20.21
CA LYS A 24 -0.56 -11.14 20.17
C LYS A 24 -1.42 -11.61 18.98
N GLU A 25 -2.54 -10.94 18.74
CA GLU A 25 -3.40 -11.23 17.59
C GLU A 25 -2.68 -10.94 16.28
N THR A 26 -1.95 -9.82 16.18
CA THR A 26 -1.14 -9.51 15.00
C THR A 26 -0.13 -10.62 14.68
N GLN A 27 0.50 -11.23 15.68
CA GLN A 27 1.41 -12.36 15.44
C GLN A 27 0.69 -13.57 14.82
N LYS A 28 -0.52 -13.91 15.30
CA LYS A 28 -1.32 -14.99 14.71
C LYS A 28 -1.68 -14.67 13.25
N LEU A 29 -2.10 -13.42 12.99
CA LEU A 29 -2.42 -12.99 11.62
C LEU A 29 -1.20 -13.08 10.69
N LYS A 30 0.00 -12.76 11.16
CA LYS A 30 1.24 -12.88 10.37
C LYS A 30 1.54 -14.33 9.99
N PHE A 31 1.40 -15.28 10.91
CA PHE A 31 1.51 -16.71 10.59
C PHE A 31 0.43 -17.14 9.60
N LYS A 32 -0.78 -16.60 9.76
CA LYS A 32 -1.88 -16.90 8.83
C LYS A 32 -1.60 -16.35 7.42
N ILE A 33 -0.99 -15.17 7.30
CA ILE A 33 -0.54 -14.63 6.00
C ILE A 33 0.49 -15.58 5.35
N GLU A 34 1.47 -16.08 6.12
CA GLU A 34 2.46 -17.04 5.62
C GLU A 34 1.80 -18.32 5.09
N GLU A 35 0.88 -18.93 5.85
CA GLU A 35 0.13 -20.11 5.41
C GLU A 35 -0.66 -19.87 4.13
N LEU A 36 -1.44 -18.77 4.11
CA LEU A 36 -2.29 -18.44 2.96
C LEU A 36 -1.48 -18.02 1.73
N GLN A 37 -0.33 -17.38 1.92
CA GLN A 37 0.58 -17.04 0.84
C GLN A 37 1.18 -18.30 0.20
N ASN A 38 1.58 -19.30 1.00
CA ASN A 38 2.06 -20.58 0.48
C ASN A 38 0.94 -21.30 -0.31
N LEU A 39 -0.30 -21.21 0.17
CA LEU A 39 -1.46 -21.78 -0.54
C LEU A 39 -1.73 -21.03 -1.85
N LEU A 40 -1.67 -19.71 -1.87
CA LEU A 40 -1.78 -18.87 -3.07
C LEU A 40 -0.75 -19.28 -4.13
N TYR A 41 0.51 -19.41 -3.68
CA TYR A 41 1.62 -19.83 -4.55
C TYR A 41 1.40 -21.22 -5.14
N ALA A 42 0.99 -22.17 -4.30
CA ALA A 42 0.76 -23.56 -4.73
C ALA A 42 -0.42 -23.69 -5.69
N GLU A 43 -1.52 -22.98 -5.45
CA GLU A 43 -2.71 -23.01 -6.31
C GLU A 43 -2.47 -22.34 -7.65
N GLY A 44 -1.77 -21.19 -7.68
CA GLY A 44 -1.38 -20.47 -8.89
C GLY A 44 -2.52 -19.92 -9.74
N LYS A 45 -3.72 -19.71 -9.16
CA LYS A 45 -4.90 -19.21 -9.90
C LYS A 45 -5.12 -17.70 -9.72
N HIS A 46 -4.79 -17.19 -8.55
CA HIS A 46 -4.99 -15.80 -8.16
C HIS A 46 -3.65 -15.12 -7.92
N ALA A 47 -3.65 -13.80 -7.93
CA ALA A 47 -2.55 -12.97 -7.49
C ALA A 47 -3.05 -11.94 -6.47
N MET A 48 -2.14 -11.32 -5.71
CA MET A 48 -2.51 -10.22 -4.82
C MET A 48 -1.57 -9.02 -5.02
N LEU A 49 -2.14 -7.86 -5.25
CA LEU A 49 -1.44 -6.59 -5.28
C LEU A 49 -1.82 -5.77 -4.05
N VAL A 50 -0.85 -5.49 -3.20
CA VAL A 50 -1.00 -4.61 -2.03
C VAL A 50 -0.36 -3.26 -2.33
N VAL A 51 -1.15 -2.20 -2.35
CA VAL A 51 -0.69 -0.83 -2.56
C VAL A 51 -0.59 -0.12 -1.21
N LEU A 52 0.60 0.38 -0.87
CA LEU A 52 0.84 1.18 0.33
C LEU A 52 1.16 2.63 -0.05
N GLN A 53 0.26 3.53 0.32
CA GLN A 53 0.40 4.97 0.14
C GLN A 53 0.39 5.71 1.49
N GLY A 54 0.90 6.92 1.50
CA GLY A 54 0.94 7.79 2.68
C GLY A 54 2.12 8.74 2.64
N MET A 55 2.05 9.78 3.44
CA MET A 55 3.09 10.80 3.58
C MET A 55 4.44 10.16 3.96
N ASP A 56 5.52 10.90 3.76
CA ASP A 56 6.83 10.46 4.23
C ASP A 56 6.82 10.26 5.75
N ALA A 57 7.62 9.35 6.25
CA ALA A 57 7.60 8.88 7.63
C ALA A 57 6.28 8.22 8.12
N SER A 58 5.25 8.00 7.29
CA SER A 58 4.03 7.27 7.69
C SER A 58 4.27 5.80 8.09
N GLY A 59 5.45 5.25 7.74
CA GLY A 59 5.90 3.92 8.18
C GLY A 59 5.61 2.80 7.18
N LYS A 60 5.59 3.10 5.87
CA LYS A 60 5.42 2.10 4.80
C LYS A 60 6.43 0.95 4.91
N ASP A 61 7.74 1.24 4.98
CA ASP A 61 8.80 0.20 5.08
C ASP A 61 8.64 -0.67 6.34
N GLY A 62 8.31 -0.03 7.49
CA GLY A 62 8.07 -0.75 8.74
C GLY A 62 6.87 -1.70 8.63
N THR A 63 5.81 -1.26 7.97
CA THR A 63 4.63 -2.08 7.69
C THR A 63 4.99 -3.29 6.82
N ILE A 64 5.72 -3.08 5.72
CA ILE A 64 6.15 -4.16 4.84
C ILE A 64 6.95 -5.20 5.62
N ARG A 65 7.98 -4.75 6.34
CA ARG A 65 8.83 -5.63 7.14
C ARG A 65 8.04 -6.39 8.21
N ASN A 66 7.15 -5.69 8.92
CA ASN A 66 6.51 -6.26 10.11
C ASN A 66 5.26 -7.09 9.78
N VAL A 67 4.57 -6.83 8.67
CA VAL A 67 3.38 -7.60 8.27
C VAL A 67 3.75 -8.76 7.34
N PHE A 68 4.61 -8.50 6.36
CA PHE A 68 4.94 -9.47 5.30
C PHE A 68 6.30 -10.14 5.48
N GLY A 69 7.07 -9.79 6.53
CA GLY A 69 8.43 -10.30 6.73
C GLY A 69 8.53 -11.81 6.99
N ALA A 70 7.42 -12.49 7.34
CA ALA A 70 7.34 -13.93 7.48
C ALA A 70 6.91 -14.65 6.17
N ALA A 71 6.42 -13.91 5.16
CA ALA A 71 6.01 -14.49 3.91
C ALA A 71 7.20 -15.10 3.15
N ASN A 72 6.97 -16.24 2.50
CA ASN A 72 8.00 -16.91 1.72
C ASN A 72 8.46 -15.99 0.56
N PRO A 73 9.77 -15.65 0.48
CA PRO A 73 10.31 -14.79 -0.58
C PRO A 73 10.05 -15.30 -2.00
N MET A 74 9.85 -16.60 -2.18
CA MET A 74 9.54 -17.19 -3.49
C MET A 74 8.17 -16.79 -4.01
N GLY A 75 7.23 -16.38 -3.12
CA GLY A 75 5.87 -16.00 -3.48
C GLY A 75 5.51 -14.57 -3.08
N CYS A 76 6.49 -13.76 -2.64
CA CYS A 76 6.24 -12.39 -2.17
C CYS A 76 7.33 -11.44 -2.65
N ARG A 77 6.95 -10.35 -3.32
CA ARG A 77 7.88 -9.35 -3.85
C ARG A 77 7.50 -7.93 -3.42
N VAL A 78 8.50 -7.15 -3.00
CA VAL A 78 8.33 -5.72 -2.70
C VAL A 78 8.86 -4.90 -3.87
N VAL A 79 8.05 -3.95 -4.33
CA VAL A 79 8.41 -3.01 -5.38
C VAL A 79 8.32 -1.58 -4.81
N ALA A 80 9.45 -0.88 -4.78
CA ALA A 80 9.51 0.50 -4.32
C ALA A 80 9.54 1.44 -5.53
N PHE A 81 8.47 2.21 -5.72
CA PHE A 81 8.41 3.22 -6.77
C PHE A 81 9.11 4.50 -6.31
N LYS A 82 10.21 4.79 -6.97
CA LYS A 82 10.99 6.04 -6.82
C LYS A 82 10.64 7.00 -7.96
N LYS A 83 11.33 8.16 -7.99
CA LYS A 83 11.28 9.08 -9.14
C LYS A 83 11.49 8.29 -10.44
N PRO A 84 10.67 8.52 -11.47
CA PRO A 84 10.84 7.84 -12.76
C PRO A 84 12.22 8.07 -13.36
N THR A 85 12.77 7.05 -14.01
CA THR A 85 13.98 7.16 -14.82
C THR A 85 13.69 7.90 -16.12
N GLU A 86 14.74 8.34 -16.83
CA GLU A 86 14.57 8.97 -18.15
C GLU A 86 13.88 8.07 -19.17
N LEU A 87 14.13 6.76 -19.10
CA LEU A 87 13.44 5.79 -19.94
C LEU A 87 11.95 5.69 -19.60
N GLU A 88 11.61 5.57 -18.32
CA GLU A 88 10.22 5.52 -17.85
C GLU A 88 9.43 6.77 -18.22
N MET A 89 10.08 7.95 -18.20
CA MET A 89 9.47 9.23 -18.60
C MET A 89 9.16 9.34 -20.13
N LYS A 90 9.76 8.48 -20.96
CA LYS A 90 9.47 8.41 -22.41
C LYS A 90 8.20 7.61 -22.74
N HIS A 91 7.65 6.91 -21.76
CA HIS A 91 6.45 6.10 -21.87
C HIS A 91 5.30 6.72 -21.07
N ASP A 92 4.10 6.14 -21.21
CA ASP A 92 2.98 6.48 -20.33
C ASP A 92 3.28 6.08 -18.88
N PHE A 93 2.62 6.73 -17.90
CA PHE A 93 2.93 6.57 -16.49
C PHE A 93 2.64 5.16 -15.94
N LEU A 94 1.82 4.35 -16.61
CA LEU A 94 1.52 2.98 -16.22
C LEU A 94 2.50 1.96 -16.80
N TRP A 95 3.30 2.33 -17.80
CA TRP A 95 4.24 1.42 -18.45
C TRP A 95 5.19 0.74 -17.44
N ARG A 96 5.81 1.53 -16.55
CA ARG A 96 6.70 1.00 -15.50
C ARG A 96 5.96 0.20 -14.44
N VAL A 97 4.66 0.43 -14.27
CA VAL A 97 3.82 -0.23 -13.27
C VAL A 97 3.40 -1.61 -13.77
N HIS A 98 3.01 -1.73 -15.05
CA HIS A 98 2.58 -2.98 -15.65
C HIS A 98 3.62 -4.09 -15.52
N SER A 99 4.90 -3.78 -15.69
CA SER A 99 5.99 -4.75 -15.55
C SER A 99 6.20 -5.25 -14.12
N GLN A 100 5.57 -4.61 -13.13
CA GLN A 100 5.73 -4.91 -11.71
C GLN A 100 4.47 -5.53 -11.07
N VAL A 101 3.37 -5.69 -11.82
CA VAL A 101 2.17 -6.37 -11.28
C VAL A 101 2.45 -7.85 -10.99
N PRO A 102 1.78 -8.45 -9.99
CA PRO A 102 2.02 -9.83 -9.63
C PRO A 102 1.55 -10.80 -10.72
N GLU A 103 2.34 -11.80 -10.98
CA GLU A 103 1.91 -13.01 -11.67
C GLU A 103 1.06 -13.89 -10.74
N LYS A 104 0.30 -14.83 -11.30
CA LYS A 104 -0.54 -15.76 -10.50
C LYS A 104 0.31 -16.56 -9.52
N GLY A 105 -0.18 -16.69 -8.30
CA GLY A 105 0.53 -17.29 -7.18
C GLY A 105 1.35 -16.30 -6.33
N MET A 106 1.51 -15.06 -6.79
CA MET A 106 2.38 -14.08 -6.13
C MET A 106 1.61 -13.01 -5.37
N ILE A 107 2.23 -12.52 -4.30
CA ILE A 107 1.85 -11.28 -3.61
C ILE A 107 2.90 -10.22 -3.94
N HIS A 108 2.52 -9.14 -4.62
CA HIS A 108 3.39 -7.98 -4.77
C HIS A 108 2.94 -6.84 -3.87
N ILE A 109 3.89 -6.21 -3.20
CA ILE A 109 3.65 -5.07 -2.31
C ILE A 109 4.30 -3.84 -2.91
N PHE A 110 3.50 -2.88 -3.32
CA PHE A 110 3.93 -1.61 -3.86
C PHE A 110 4.15 -0.61 -2.72
N ASN A 111 5.41 -0.24 -2.48
CA ASN A 111 5.79 0.87 -1.61
C ASN A 111 5.78 2.15 -2.43
N ARG A 112 4.76 2.99 -2.27
CA ARG A 112 4.28 3.94 -3.27
C ARG A 112 3.80 3.20 -4.54
N SER A 113 3.27 3.90 -5.53
CA SER A 113 2.69 3.21 -6.70
C SER A 113 2.44 4.19 -7.85
N HIS A 114 1.65 3.76 -8.83
CA HIS A 114 1.09 4.58 -9.90
C HIS A 114 0.29 5.80 -9.40
N TYR A 115 -0.11 5.81 -8.13
CA TYR A 115 -0.79 6.96 -7.53
C TYR A 115 0.12 8.19 -7.35
N GLU A 116 1.46 8.01 -7.33
CA GLU A 116 2.39 9.16 -7.32
C GLU A 116 2.12 10.12 -8.50
N ASP A 117 1.68 9.60 -9.63
CA ASP A 117 1.39 10.36 -10.84
C ASP A 117 0.11 11.21 -10.79
N VAL A 118 -0.70 11.05 -9.74
CA VAL A 118 -1.88 11.89 -9.42
C VAL A 118 -1.78 12.55 -8.03
N LEU A 119 -0.68 12.32 -7.30
CA LEU A 119 -0.37 12.90 -6.00
C LEU A 119 0.70 13.99 -6.14
N ILE A 120 1.99 13.62 -6.14
CA ILE A 120 3.09 14.59 -6.15
C ILE A 120 3.05 15.48 -7.40
N GLN A 121 2.75 14.93 -8.58
CA GLN A 121 2.69 15.72 -9.80
C GLN A 121 1.58 16.77 -9.78
N ARG A 122 0.48 16.49 -9.07
CA ARG A 122 -0.59 17.46 -8.85
C ARG A 122 -0.22 18.49 -7.81
N VAL A 123 0.35 18.08 -6.67
CA VAL A 123 0.75 18.98 -5.58
C VAL A 123 1.72 20.04 -6.08
N HIS A 124 2.68 19.64 -6.90
CA HIS A 124 3.67 20.58 -7.50
C HIS A 124 3.22 21.22 -8.81
N ASN A 125 1.97 21.00 -9.26
CA ASN A 125 1.44 21.56 -10.50
C ASN A 125 2.27 21.20 -11.75
N TRP A 126 2.92 20.02 -11.77
CA TRP A 126 3.67 19.54 -12.95
C TRP A 126 2.76 19.09 -14.09
N VAL A 127 1.51 18.78 -13.78
CA VAL A 127 0.46 18.44 -14.75
C VAL A 127 -0.82 19.22 -14.43
N ASP A 128 -1.60 19.51 -15.45
CA ASP A 128 -2.86 20.23 -15.31
C ASP A 128 -4.00 19.36 -14.76
N ALA A 129 -5.09 19.99 -14.34
CA ALA A 129 -6.26 19.31 -13.78
C ALA A 129 -6.96 18.37 -14.79
N LYS A 130 -6.88 18.66 -16.08
CA LYS A 130 -7.44 17.81 -17.14
C LYS A 130 -6.66 16.49 -17.22
N THR A 131 -5.34 16.56 -17.19
CA THR A 131 -4.45 15.40 -17.16
C THR A 131 -4.68 14.54 -15.91
N ILE A 132 -4.83 15.14 -14.73
CA ILE A 132 -5.14 14.42 -13.48
C ILE A 132 -6.46 13.65 -13.63
N LYS A 133 -7.52 14.29 -14.16
CA LYS A 133 -8.82 13.62 -14.37
C LYS A 133 -8.71 12.44 -15.34
N GLN A 134 -7.93 12.57 -16.41
CA GLN A 134 -7.68 11.48 -17.35
C GLN A 134 -6.92 10.32 -16.67
N ARG A 135 -5.91 10.64 -15.84
CA ARG A 135 -5.14 9.63 -15.10
C ARG A 135 -5.99 8.85 -14.10
N PHE A 136 -6.97 9.48 -13.43
CA PHE A 136 -7.92 8.74 -12.58
C PHE A 136 -8.69 7.68 -13.38
N ALA A 137 -9.17 8.02 -14.57
CA ALA A 137 -9.85 7.05 -15.45
C ALA A 137 -8.91 5.91 -15.90
N HIS A 138 -7.66 6.24 -16.23
CA HIS A 138 -6.67 5.23 -16.62
C HIS A 138 -6.32 4.30 -15.45
N ILE A 139 -6.19 4.83 -14.22
CA ILE A 139 -5.94 4.04 -13.02
C ILE A 139 -7.10 3.08 -12.74
N ASN A 140 -8.34 3.55 -12.79
CA ASN A 140 -9.52 2.71 -12.61
C ASN A 140 -9.58 1.58 -13.65
N ASN A 141 -9.33 1.87 -14.91
CA ASN A 141 -9.28 0.87 -15.97
C ASN A 141 -8.15 -0.14 -15.77
N PHE A 142 -6.98 0.32 -15.34
CA PHE A 142 -5.84 -0.53 -15.04
C PHE A 142 -6.13 -1.48 -13.87
N GLU A 143 -6.66 -0.97 -12.76
CA GLU A 143 -7.02 -1.79 -11.59
C GLU A 143 -8.15 -2.77 -11.93
N LYS A 144 -9.15 -2.33 -12.72
CA LYS A 144 -10.22 -3.19 -13.21
C LYS A 144 -9.67 -4.34 -14.06
N LEU A 145 -8.73 -4.06 -14.97
CA LEU A 145 -8.07 -5.09 -15.77
C LEU A 145 -7.39 -6.15 -14.87
N LEU A 146 -6.72 -5.74 -13.79
CA LEU A 146 -6.09 -6.67 -12.86
C LEU A 146 -7.12 -7.54 -12.14
N VAL A 147 -8.20 -6.94 -11.63
CA VAL A 147 -9.27 -7.66 -10.93
C VAL A 147 -9.96 -8.66 -11.84
N GLU A 148 -10.29 -8.28 -13.07
CA GLU A 148 -10.90 -9.17 -14.07
C GLU A 148 -9.96 -10.33 -14.47
N ASN A 149 -8.66 -10.19 -14.22
CA ASN A 149 -7.65 -11.24 -14.42
C ASN A 149 -7.25 -11.97 -13.13
N ASN A 150 -8.15 -12.02 -12.14
CA ASN A 150 -7.98 -12.74 -10.88
C ASN A 150 -6.84 -12.19 -10.00
N THR A 151 -6.57 -10.90 -10.05
CA THR A 151 -5.68 -10.23 -9.10
C THR A 151 -6.52 -9.51 -8.05
N VAL A 152 -6.36 -9.87 -6.79
CA VAL A 152 -6.92 -9.11 -5.67
C VAL A 152 -6.11 -7.85 -5.49
N VAL A 153 -6.75 -6.68 -5.55
CA VAL A 153 -6.11 -5.38 -5.32
C VAL A 153 -6.56 -4.84 -3.97
N ILE A 154 -5.61 -4.58 -3.07
CA ILE A 154 -5.86 -3.95 -1.77
C ILE A 154 -5.09 -2.64 -1.70
N LYS A 155 -5.77 -1.56 -1.31
CA LYS A 155 -5.17 -0.22 -1.24
C LYS A 155 -5.22 0.31 0.19
N PHE A 156 -4.06 0.62 0.76
CA PHE A 156 -3.92 1.18 2.09
C PHE A 156 -3.32 2.58 2.02
N TYR A 157 -4.01 3.55 2.61
CA TYR A 157 -3.47 4.86 2.92
C TYR A 157 -3.09 4.91 4.40
N LEU A 158 -1.82 5.13 4.69
CA LEU A 158 -1.30 5.24 6.06
C LEU A 158 -1.50 6.67 6.56
N HIS A 159 -2.60 6.88 7.30
CA HIS A 159 -3.00 8.18 7.82
C HIS A 159 -2.25 8.51 9.10
N ILE A 160 -1.17 9.27 8.97
CA ILE A 160 -0.35 9.78 10.07
C ILE A 160 -0.77 11.22 10.41
N SER A 161 -0.68 11.62 11.68
CA SER A 161 -0.82 13.03 12.06
C SER A 161 0.41 13.84 11.68
N LYS A 162 0.21 15.15 11.49
CA LYS A 162 1.30 16.07 11.16
C LYS A 162 2.33 16.14 12.28
N GLU A 163 1.91 16.02 13.52
CA GLU A 163 2.74 16.01 14.72
C GLU A 163 3.61 14.74 14.81
N GLU A 164 2.99 13.57 14.64
CA GLU A 164 3.70 12.30 14.68
C GLU A 164 4.72 12.19 13.53
N GLN A 165 4.36 12.69 12.33
CA GLN A 165 5.28 12.75 11.20
C GLN A 165 6.53 13.57 11.54
N LEU A 166 6.36 14.76 12.12
CA LEU A 166 7.48 15.62 12.52
C LEU A 166 8.39 14.91 13.53
N GLY A 167 7.79 14.27 14.54
CA GLY A 167 8.54 13.50 15.53
C GLY A 167 9.39 12.40 14.88
N ARG A 168 8.83 11.67 13.92
CA ARG A 168 9.57 10.61 13.19
C ARG A 168 10.66 11.16 12.29
N LEU A 169 10.47 12.33 11.68
CA LEU A 169 11.52 12.99 10.88
C LEU A 169 12.66 13.46 11.79
N GLN A 170 12.36 14.05 12.93
CA GLN A 170 13.37 14.44 13.94
C GLN A 170 14.12 13.21 14.48
N GLU A 171 13.44 12.11 14.74
CA GLU A 171 14.07 10.85 15.15
C GLU A 171 15.06 10.34 14.09
N ARG A 172 14.76 10.50 12.78
CA ARG A 172 15.73 10.16 11.71
C ARG A 172 16.99 11.01 11.76
N MET A 173 16.90 12.26 12.20
CA MET A 173 18.07 13.15 12.32
C MET A 173 18.95 12.83 13.53
N SER A 174 18.37 12.30 14.61
CA SER A 174 19.04 12.09 15.87
C SER A 174 19.49 10.64 16.13
N ASP A 175 18.85 9.64 15.51
CA ASP A 175 19.16 8.22 15.66
C ASP A 175 20.15 7.76 14.58
N PRO A 176 21.40 7.40 14.93
CA PRO A 176 22.40 6.91 13.97
C PRO A 176 21.91 5.74 13.10
N ALA A 177 21.04 4.88 13.64
CA ALA A 177 20.47 3.75 12.91
C ALA A 177 19.41 4.18 11.87
N LYS A 178 18.97 5.44 11.92
CA LYS A 178 17.91 5.99 11.04
C LYS A 178 18.40 7.15 10.17
N MET A 179 19.56 7.73 10.46
CA MET A 179 20.10 8.89 9.71
C MET A 179 20.19 8.64 8.20
N TRP A 180 20.50 7.42 7.78
CA TRP A 180 20.55 7.07 6.36
C TRP A 180 19.21 7.18 5.61
N LYS A 181 18.09 7.30 6.34
CA LYS A 181 16.75 7.56 5.81
C LYS A 181 16.40 9.04 5.76
N TYR A 182 17.23 9.89 6.34
CA TYR A 182 16.95 11.31 6.34
C TYR A 182 17.11 11.90 4.94
N ASN A 183 16.11 12.68 4.54
CA ASN A 183 16.14 13.44 3.32
C ASN A 183 15.52 14.82 3.64
N GLU A 184 16.26 15.89 3.37
CA GLU A 184 15.80 17.26 3.59
C GLU A 184 14.53 17.57 2.80
N GLN A 185 14.37 16.95 1.63
CA GLN A 185 13.16 17.08 0.82
C GLN A 185 11.89 16.61 1.56
N ASP A 186 11.98 15.66 2.50
CA ASP A 186 10.84 15.22 3.30
C ASP A 186 10.24 16.35 4.16
N LEU A 187 11.09 17.32 4.59
CA LEU A 187 10.65 18.52 5.32
C LEU A 187 9.99 19.53 4.39
N GLN A 188 10.51 19.70 3.17
CA GLN A 188 9.92 20.58 2.16
C GLN A 188 8.54 20.06 1.73
N GLU A 189 8.44 18.77 1.44
CA GLU A 189 7.14 18.12 1.10
C GLU A 189 6.10 18.24 2.23
N ARG A 190 6.55 18.36 3.48
CA ARG A 190 5.67 18.60 4.63
C ARG A 190 5.01 19.98 4.60
N GLU A 191 5.60 20.97 3.97
CA GLU A 191 5.00 22.31 3.82
C GLU A 191 3.71 22.22 2.99
N GLU A 192 3.69 21.32 2.02
CA GLU A 192 2.55 21.03 1.15
C GLU A 192 1.51 20.07 1.77
N TRP A 193 1.50 19.91 3.12
CA TRP A 193 0.63 18.96 3.81
C TRP A 193 -0.84 19.02 3.39
N ASP A 194 -1.41 20.23 3.39
CA ASP A 194 -2.84 20.41 3.07
C ASP A 194 -3.15 20.10 1.59
N SER A 195 -2.21 20.39 0.70
CA SER A 195 -2.27 20.05 -0.73
C SER A 195 -2.27 18.53 -0.91
N TYR A 196 -1.41 17.80 -0.18
CA TYR A 196 -1.39 16.34 -0.19
C TYR A 196 -2.67 15.74 0.38
N MET A 197 -3.19 16.23 1.51
CA MET A 197 -4.43 15.73 2.10
C MET A 197 -5.59 15.86 1.12
N LYS A 198 -5.71 17.01 0.45
CA LYS A 198 -6.70 17.22 -0.60
C LYS A 198 -6.50 16.28 -1.79
N ALA A 199 -5.26 16.07 -2.23
CA ALA A 199 -4.96 15.16 -3.34
C ALA A 199 -5.36 13.71 -3.00
N TYR A 200 -5.08 13.24 -1.77
CA TYR A 200 -5.52 11.92 -1.30
C TYR A 200 -7.05 11.80 -1.21
N GLU A 201 -7.74 12.81 -0.67
CA GLU A 201 -9.21 12.82 -0.62
C GLU A 201 -9.82 12.71 -2.03
N ASP A 202 -9.23 13.38 -3.03
CA ASP A 202 -9.68 13.29 -4.41
C ASP A 202 -9.35 11.92 -5.04
N VAL A 203 -8.21 11.30 -4.70
CA VAL A 203 -7.90 9.91 -5.10
C VAL A 203 -8.94 8.95 -4.54
N PHE A 204 -9.31 9.07 -3.27
CA PHE A 204 -10.34 8.21 -2.67
C PHE A 204 -11.70 8.40 -3.34
N ALA A 205 -12.04 9.63 -3.73
CA ALA A 205 -13.32 9.91 -4.38
C ALA A 205 -13.40 9.43 -5.84
N ASN A 206 -12.25 9.30 -6.54
CA ASN A 206 -12.21 9.05 -7.97
C ASN A 206 -11.61 7.68 -8.35
N CYS A 207 -10.98 6.96 -7.41
CA CYS A 207 -10.30 5.69 -7.68
C CYS A 207 -10.75 4.61 -6.69
N GLU A 208 -12.03 4.21 -6.75
CA GLU A 208 -12.63 3.17 -5.91
C GLU A 208 -13.38 2.09 -6.72
N GLU A 209 -13.37 2.15 -8.06
CA GLU A 209 -14.19 1.27 -8.88
C GLU A 209 -13.80 -0.20 -8.75
N ALA A 210 -12.52 -0.52 -8.80
CA ALA A 210 -12.02 -1.88 -8.73
C ALA A 210 -11.72 -2.35 -7.30
N ALA A 211 -11.25 -1.44 -6.45
CA ALA A 211 -10.93 -1.71 -5.04
C ALA A 211 -11.06 -0.43 -4.22
N THR A 212 -11.63 -0.54 -3.02
CA THR A 212 -11.81 0.60 -2.11
C THR A 212 -10.54 0.89 -1.31
N TRP A 213 -10.31 2.17 -1.02
CA TRP A 213 -9.22 2.59 -0.17
C TRP A 213 -9.51 2.30 1.31
N GLN A 214 -8.52 1.71 1.98
CA GLN A 214 -8.53 1.51 3.43
C GLN A 214 -7.68 2.61 4.07
N VAL A 215 -8.33 3.57 4.77
CA VAL A 215 -7.62 4.60 5.53
C VAL A 215 -7.21 4.01 6.88
N ILE A 216 -5.90 3.86 7.10
CA ILE A 216 -5.33 3.16 8.24
C ILE A 216 -4.70 4.16 9.22
N PRO A 217 -5.19 4.28 10.47
CA PRO A 217 -4.53 5.06 11.52
C PRO A 217 -3.06 4.65 11.70
N ALA A 218 -2.12 5.58 11.52
CA ALA A 218 -0.71 5.24 11.38
C ALA A 218 0.23 5.85 12.45
N ASP A 219 -0.29 6.61 13.42
CA ASP A 219 0.52 7.13 14.52
C ASP A 219 1.07 6.01 15.42
N GLN A 220 0.36 4.90 15.51
CA GLN A 220 0.75 3.76 16.34
C GLN A 220 1.03 2.52 15.48
N ASN A 221 2.29 2.16 15.35
CA ASN A 221 2.71 1.03 14.49
C ASN A 221 1.97 -0.27 14.80
N TRP A 222 1.80 -0.60 16.11
CA TRP A 222 1.12 -1.84 16.52
C TRP A 222 -0.32 -1.94 16.02
N TYR A 223 -1.04 -0.81 15.97
CA TYR A 223 -2.43 -0.79 15.51
C TYR A 223 -2.54 -0.80 13.99
N LYS A 224 -1.71 -0.02 13.32
CA LYS A 224 -1.57 -0.01 11.87
C LYS A 224 -1.28 -1.41 11.33
N GLU A 225 -0.29 -2.10 11.90
CA GLU A 225 0.13 -3.44 11.49
C GLU A 225 -0.99 -4.47 11.71
N TYR A 226 -1.72 -4.36 12.82
CA TYR A 226 -2.89 -5.19 13.10
C TYR A 226 -3.96 -5.05 12.01
N LEU A 227 -4.37 -3.82 11.70
CA LEU A 227 -5.42 -3.56 10.72
C LEU A 227 -5.05 -4.08 9.33
N ILE A 228 -3.80 -3.85 8.92
CA ILE A 228 -3.31 -4.28 7.61
C ILE A 228 -3.23 -5.82 7.56
N ALA A 229 -2.63 -6.45 8.58
CA ALA A 229 -2.54 -7.90 8.63
C ALA A 229 -3.92 -8.57 8.61
N LYS A 230 -4.87 -8.02 9.38
CA LYS A 230 -6.25 -8.51 9.42
C LYS A 230 -6.90 -8.43 8.04
N ARG A 231 -6.80 -7.30 7.36
CA ARG A 231 -7.40 -7.13 6.03
C ARG A 231 -6.77 -8.05 4.99
N VAL A 232 -5.46 -8.23 5.02
CA VAL A 232 -4.76 -9.16 4.10
C VAL A 232 -5.24 -10.59 4.30
N VAL A 233 -5.40 -11.03 5.56
CA VAL A 233 -5.93 -12.37 5.86
C VAL A 233 -7.36 -12.52 5.35
N GLU A 234 -8.24 -11.54 5.61
CA GLU A 234 -9.64 -11.56 5.15
C GLU A 234 -9.72 -11.71 3.62
N GLU A 235 -8.91 -10.99 2.87
CA GLU A 235 -8.90 -11.08 1.41
C GLU A 235 -8.36 -12.41 0.89
N LEU A 236 -7.29 -12.94 1.51
CA LEU A 236 -6.75 -14.24 1.13
C LEU A 236 -7.71 -15.38 1.47
N GLU A 237 -8.40 -15.35 2.61
CA GLU A 237 -9.39 -16.34 3.01
C GLU A 237 -10.63 -16.32 2.10
N ALA A 238 -11.02 -15.14 1.62
CA ALA A 238 -12.16 -14.98 0.69
C ALA A 238 -11.94 -15.71 -0.64
N LEU A 239 -10.69 -15.97 -1.05
CA LEU A 239 -10.36 -16.73 -2.27
C LEU A 239 -10.69 -18.22 -2.17
N LYS A 240 -10.90 -18.76 -0.96
CA LYS A 240 -11.24 -20.18 -0.72
C LYS A 240 -10.30 -21.15 -1.43
N MET A 241 -9.02 -20.82 -1.45
CA MET A 241 -7.96 -21.55 -2.15
C MET A 241 -7.80 -22.97 -1.59
N LYS A 242 -7.29 -23.88 -2.46
CA LYS A 242 -7.01 -25.28 -2.10
C LYS A 242 -5.66 -25.69 -2.68
N PHE A 243 -4.91 -26.54 -1.94
CA PHE A 243 -3.73 -27.16 -2.50
C PHE A 243 -4.10 -28.00 -3.73
N PRO A 244 -3.35 -27.90 -4.83
CA PRO A 244 -3.54 -28.76 -5.98
C PRO A 244 -3.24 -30.21 -5.59
N GLY A 245 -4.03 -31.16 -6.08
CA GLY A 245 -3.73 -32.60 -5.96
C GLY A 245 -2.49 -32.99 -6.78
N LEU A 246 -2.14 -34.27 -6.74
CA LEU A 246 -1.08 -34.83 -7.59
C LEU A 246 -1.43 -34.56 -9.07
N LYS A 247 -0.48 -34.03 -9.84
CA LYS A 247 -0.67 -33.90 -11.29
C LYS A 247 -0.63 -35.31 -11.90
N PRO A 248 -1.54 -35.64 -12.86
CA PRO A 248 -1.42 -36.87 -13.65
C PRO A 248 -0.04 -36.90 -14.34
N ALA A 249 0.55 -38.07 -14.45
CA ALA A 249 1.89 -38.28 -14.99
C ALA A 249 2.07 -37.81 -16.46
N ASN A 250 1.01 -37.38 -17.15
CA ASN A 250 0.99 -37.01 -18.59
C ASN A 250 0.28 -35.68 -18.87
N SER A 251 0.45 -34.65 -18.05
CA SER A 251 -0.07 -33.32 -18.36
C SER A 251 1.07 -32.31 -18.54
#